data_2f403aff02207b87f03fb582206a473c
#
_entry.id   2f403aff02207b87f03fb582206a473c
#
_cell.length_a   1.000
_cell.length_b   1.000
_cell.length_c   1.000
_cell.angle_alpha   90.00
_cell.angle_beta   90.00
_cell.angle_gamma   90.00
#
_symmetry.space_group_name_H-M   'P 1'
#
loop_
_entity.id
_entity.type
_entity.pdbx_description
1 polymer ?
#
loop_
_entity_poly.entity_id
_entity_poly.type
_entity_poly.pdbx_seq_one_letter_code
_entity_poly.pdbx_strand_id
1 'polypeptide(L)'
;HIFCCWDMGSKTFRTELYPTYKANRSEPPEELIPQFDLVKEVVDYFQVPNIGLKNFEADDIIGTIANRYKQDANVFILTGDYDMLQLVQENVHVALMKKGIGNYEIYDIDNFYEKRGIYPDQIIDFKGFTGDAADNYPGVRGIGEKTAVKLLQKYGSIDKIIANKDELSQGIRKKIEDDIEMFWLSQKLAEIKCDIPIQCELKEAEVDFHIDKIENRLKKLGIRIKSIREYLE
;
A
#
# COMPACT_ATOMS: atom_id res chain seq x y z
N HIS A 1 17.05 4.65 8.97
CA HIS A 1 16.96 4.67 7.51
C HIS A 1 15.55 5.06 7.09
N ILE A 2 15.42 5.94 6.09
CA ILE A 2 14.13 6.39 5.56
C ILE A 2 14.20 6.37 4.04
N PHE A 3 13.14 5.83 3.42
CA PHE A 3 12.90 5.91 1.98
C PHE A 3 11.57 6.61 1.71
N CYS A 4 11.53 7.48 0.70
CA CYS A 4 10.28 8.00 0.15
C CYS A 4 10.01 7.36 -1.22
N CYS A 5 8.84 6.71 -1.35
CA CYS A 5 8.46 6.00 -2.57
C CYS A 5 7.37 6.78 -3.32
N TRP A 6 7.48 6.87 -4.65
CA TRP A 6 6.61 7.71 -5.48
C TRP A 6 6.08 6.96 -6.68
N ASP A 7 4.83 7.23 -7.02
CA ASP A 7 4.30 6.90 -8.33
C ASP A 7 5.00 7.73 -9.42
N MET A 8 5.39 7.08 -10.52
CA MET A 8 6.08 7.72 -11.65
C MET A 8 5.16 7.92 -12.86
N GLY A 9 3.89 8.08 -12.62
CA GLY A 9 2.86 8.31 -13.63
C GLY A 9 1.67 7.37 -13.47
N SER A 10 0.64 7.56 -14.31
CA SER A 10 -0.63 6.83 -14.24
C SER A 10 -0.63 5.48 -14.97
N LYS A 11 0.41 5.21 -15.79
CA LYS A 11 0.49 3.95 -16.56
C LYS A 11 1.37 2.95 -15.82
N THR A 12 0.78 1.84 -15.42
CA THR A 12 1.44 0.74 -14.74
C THR A 12 1.02 -0.60 -15.36
N PHE A 13 1.67 -1.69 -14.98
CA PHE A 13 1.25 -3.02 -15.43
C PHE A 13 -0.21 -3.33 -15.07
N ARG A 14 -0.76 -2.69 -14.02
CA ARG A 14 -2.17 -2.83 -13.64
C ARG A 14 -3.10 -2.20 -14.68
N THR A 15 -2.75 -1.03 -15.23
CA THR A 15 -3.52 -0.39 -16.32
C THR A 15 -3.42 -1.16 -17.63
N GLU A 16 -2.32 -1.88 -17.87
CA GLU A 16 -2.19 -2.79 -19.02
C GLU A 16 -3.07 -4.03 -18.83
N LEU A 17 -3.11 -4.58 -17.62
CA LEU A 17 -3.93 -5.74 -17.27
C LEU A 17 -5.43 -5.42 -17.29
N TYR A 18 -5.81 -4.24 -16.78
CA TYR A 18 -7.20 -3.79 -16.68
C TYR A 18 -7.30 -2.29 -17.04
N PRO A 19 -7.65 -1.95 -18.29
CA PRO A 19 -7.62 -0.56 -18.80
C PRO A 19 -8.49 0.44 -18.02
N THR A 20 -9.49 -0.04 -17.29
CA THR A 20 -10.35 0.82 -16.45
C THR A 20 -9.85 0.95 -14.99
N TYR A 21 -8.70 0.34 -14.66
CA TYR A 21 -8.06 0.50 -13.36
C TYR A 21 -7.78 1.97 -13.06
N LYS A 22 -8.26 2.47 -11.91
CA LYS A 22 -8.16 3.88 -11.48
C LYS A 22 -8.76 4.91 -12.47
N ALA A 23 -9.53 4.48 -13.48
CA ALA A 23 -10.11 5.39 -14.49
C ALA A 23 -11.20 6.34 -13.94
N ASN A 24 -11.72 6.05 -12.75
CA ASN A 24 -12.66 6.91 -12.03
C ASN A 24 -11.99 8.03 -11.22
N ARG A 25 -10.66 8.06 -11.15
CA ARG A 25 -9.92 9.12 -10.47
C ARG A 25 -9.90 10.37 -11.35
N SER A 26 -10.26 11.52 -10.77
CA SER A 26 -10.13 12.81 -11.44
C SER A 26 -8.66 13.23 -11.54
N GLU A 27 -8.34 14.02 -12.55
CA GLU A 27 -7.03 14.68 -12.61
C GLU A 27 -6.84 15.62 -11.42
N PRO A 28 -5.62 15.74 -10.92
CA PRO A 28 -5.32 16.66 -9.82
C PRO A 28 -5.57 18.11 -10.27
N PRO A 29 -5.99 19.02 -9.37
CA PRO A 29 -6.07 20.44 -9.66
C PRO A 29 -4.74 20.97 -10.22
N GLU A 30 -4.82 21.92 -11.18
CA GLU A 30 -3.62 22.47 -11.83
C GLU A 30 -2.60 23.05 -10.83
N GLU A 31 -3.08 23.64 -9.72
CA GLU A 31 -2.23 24.21 -8.68
C GLU A 31 -1.49 23.13 -7.87
N LEU A 32 -1.95 21.89 -7.88
CA LEU A 32 -1.31 20.78 -7.18
C LEU A 32 -0.16 20.16 -8.00
N ILE A 33 -0.25 20.20 -9.34
CA ILE A 33 0.73 19.58 -10.22
C ILE A 33 2.18 20.01 -9.92
N PRO A 34 2.50 21.33 -9.83
CA PRO A 34 3.87 21.76 -9.51
C PRO A 34 4.31 21.37 -8.09
N GLN A 35 3.38 21.05 -7.20
CA GLN A 35 3.73 20.66 -5.83
C GLN A 35 4.26 19.24 -5.74
N PHE A 36 4.02 18.38 -6.73
CA PHE A 36 4.59 17.03 -6.76
C PHE A 36 6.12 17.05 -6.90
N ASP A 37 6.66 17.96 -7.71
CA ASP A 37 8.11 18.11 -7.82
C ASP A 37 8.69 18.85 -6.60
N LEU A 38 7.97 19.86 -6.10
CA LEU A 38 8.38 20.61 -4.92
C LEU A 38 8.49 19.73 -3.67
N VAL A 39 7.57 18.79 -3.45
CA VAL A 39 7.64 17.90 -2.29
C VAL A 39 8.84 16.96 -2.37
N LYS A 40 9.20 16.47 -3.57
CA LYS A 40 10.39 15.66 -3.77
C LYS A 40 11.67 16.49 -3.48
N GLU A 41 11.70 17.74 -3.94
CA GLU A 41 12.80 18.66 -3.63
C GLU A 41 12.93 18.90 -2.12
N VAL A 42 11.81 19.04 -1.42
CA VAL A 42 11.81 19.17 0.05
C VAL A 42 12.33 17.88 0.71
N VAL A 43 11.94 16.70 0.25
CA VAL A 43 12.46 15.42 0.75
C VAL A 43 13.98 15.31 0.53
N ASP A 44 14.50 15.77 -0.63
CA ASP A 44 15.95 15.84 -0.90
C ASP A 44 16.69 16.76 0.08
N TYR A 45 16.03 17.80 0.61
CA TYR A 45 16.65 18.65 1.64
C TYR A 45 16.93 17.89 2.93
N PHE A 46 16.15 16.86 3.23
CA PHE A 46 16.34 15.95 4.36
C PHE A 46 17.32 14.81 4.02
N GLN A 47 17.87 14.78 2.82
CA GLN A 47 18.76 13.72 2.35
C GLN A 47 18.09 12.32 2.37
N VAL A 48 16.78 12.28 2.25
CA VAL A 48 16.01 11.05 2.16
C VAL A 48 15.91 10.63 0.68
N PRO A 49 16.28 9.39 0.31
CA PRO A 49 16.15 8.92 -1.07
C PRO A 49 14.71 8.98 -1.58
N ASN A 50 14.51 9.61 -2.73
CA ASN A 50 13.28 9.58 -3.51
C ASN A 50 13.34 8.42 -4.50
N ILE A 51 12.50 7.40 -4.34
CA ILE A 51 12.50 6.20 -5.17
C ILE A 51 11.20 6.13 -5.96
N GLY A 52 11.34 5.94 -7.27
CA GLY A 52 10.24 5.73 -8.18
C GLY A 52 10.66 4.86 -9.35
N LEU A 53 9.77 4.02 -9.86
CA LEU A 53 10.03 3.17 -11.01
C LEU A 53 8.84 3.21 -11.98
N LYS A 54 9.11 3.53 -13.26
CA LYS A 54 8.06 3.50 -14.29
C LYS A 54 7.47 2.10 -14.39
N ASN A 55 6.18 2.03 -14.71
CA ASN A 55 5.37 0.81 -14.82
C ASN A 55 4.99 0.15 -13.48
N PHE A 56 5.45 0.66 -12.35
CA PHE A 56 5.10 0.19 -11.01
C PHE A 56 4.54 1.34 -10.17
N GLU A 57 3.75 0.99 -9.17
CA GLU A 57 3.23 1.93 -8.20
C GLU A 57 4.17 2.06 -6.98
N ALA A 58 4.01 3.12 -6.20
CA ALA A 58 4.77 3.32 -4.97
C ALA A 58 4.65 2.11 -4.02
N ASP A 59 3.49 1.47 -4.00
CA ASP A 59 3.20 0.29 -3.19
C ASP A 59 4.11 -0.90 -3.52
N ASP A 60 4.37 -1.12 -4.83
CA ASP A 60 5.28 -2.19 -5.28
C ASP A 60 6.74 -1.90 -4.87
N ILE A 61 7.12 -0.62 -4.87
CA ILE A 61 8.44 -0.18 -4.41
C ILE A 61 8.56 -0.42 -2.91
N ILE A 62 7.57 0.03 -2.12
CA ILE A 62 7.53 -0.16 -0.67
C ILE A 62 7.56 -1.66 -0.33
N GLY A 63 6.72 -2.46 -0.99
CA GLY A 63 6.68 -3.92 -0.80
C GLY A 63 8.04 -4.57 -1.09
N THR A 64 8.72 -4.15 -2.16
CA THR A 64 10.05 -4.66 -2.52
C THR A 64 11.11 -4.27 -1.50
N ILE A 65 11.12 -3.02 -1.03
CA ILE A 65 12.05 -2.56 0.03
C ILE A 65 11.79 -3.32 1.32
N ALA A 66 10.54 -3.43 1.75
CA ALA A 66 10.17 -4.15 2.96
C ALA A 66 10.59 -5.63 2.88
N ASN A 67 10.32 -6.30 1.75
CA ASN A 67 10.70 -7.68 1.54
C ASN A 67 12.23 -7.89 1.52
N ARG A 68 12.98 -6.92 0.96
CA ARG A 68 14.45 -6.97 0.89
C ARG A 68 15.10 -6.88 2.26
N TYR A 69 14.61 -6.00 3.12
CA TYR A 69 15.28 -5.67 4.39
C TYR A 69 14.65 -6.28 5.64
N LYS A 70 13.55 -7.01 5.53
CA LYS A 70 12.86 -7.63 6.67
C LYS A 70 13.69 -8.61 7.51
N GLN A 71 14.78 -9.15 6.95
CA GLN A 71 15.68 -10.03 7.69
C GLN A 71 16.76 -9.24 8.45
N ASP A 72 17.05 -8.02 8.02
CA ASP A 72 18.15 -7.21 8.55
C ASP A 72 17.65 -6.10 9.49
N ALA A 73 16.36 -5.75 9.43
CA ALA A 73 15.78 -4.63 10.18
C ALA A 73 14.28 -4.80 10.46
N ASN A 74 13.80 -4.09 11.49
CA ASN A 74 12.37 -3.86 11.65
C ASN A 74 11.94 -2.77 10.66
N VAL A 75 11.03 -3.11 9.78
CA VAL A 75 10.49 -2.21 8.75
C VAL A 75 9.17 -1.62 9.20
N PHE A 76 9.06 -0.30 9.17
CA PHE A 76 7.80 0.41 9.41
C PHE A 76 7.35 1.09 8.12
N ILE A 77 6.18 0.71 7.62
CA ILE A 77 5.55 1.31 6.45
C ILE A 77 4.56 2.35 6.94
N LEU A 78 4.85 3.64 6.70
CA LEU A 78 3.94 4.73 7.01
C LEU A 78 3.07 5.03 5.78
N THR A 79 1.76 4.81 5.87
CA THR A 79 0.84 4.93 4.75
C THR A 79 -0.56 5.31 5.19
N GLY A 80 -1.37 5.86 4.27
CA GLY A 80 -2.82 6.00 4.41
C GLY A 80 -3.61 4.86 3.77
N ASP A 81 -2.92 3.94 3.06
CA ASP A 81 -3.54 2.91 2.25
C ASP A 81 -3.66 1.58 3.01
N TYR A 82 -4.89 1.04 3.05
CA TYR A 82 -5.19 -0.25 3.67
C TYR A 82 -4.64 -1.44 2.88
N ASP A 83 -4.33 -1.27 1.60
CA ASP A 83 -3.80 -2.36 0.76
C ASP A 83 -2.41 -2.78 1.21
N MET A 84 -1.66 -1.84 1.81
CA MET A 84 -0.36 -2.11 2.41
C MET A 84 -0.41 -3.10 3.59
N LEU A 85 -1.59 -3.36 4.16
CA LEU A 85 -1.77 -4.33 5.24
C LEU A 85 -1.43 -5.77 4.83
N GLN A 86 -1.43 -6.09 3.54
CA GLN A 86 -0.98 -7.38 3.02
C GLN A 86 0.52 -7.63 3.25
N LEU A 87 1.30 -6.56 3.53
CA LEU A 87 2.75 -6.65 3.76
C LEU A 87 3.14 -6.95 5.20
N VAL A 88 2.17 -6.93 6.13
CA VAL A 88 2.45 -7.20 7.56
C VAL A 88 2.97 -8.62 7.74
N GLN A 89 4.13 -8.74 8.40
CA GLN A 89 4.77 -9.99 8.77
C GLN A 89 5.70 -9.75 9.97
N GLU A 90 6.46 -10.75 10.43
CA GLU A 90 7.23 -10.71 11.67
C GLU A 90 8.03 -9.41 11.89
N ASN A 91 8.79 -8.95 10.90
CA ASN A 91 9.61 -7.73 10.99
C ASN A 91 9.11 -6.59 10.09
N VAL A 92 7.86 -6.66 9.62
CA VAL A 92 7.24 -5.61 8.80
C VAL A 92 5.94 -5.16 9.44
N HIS A 93 5.91 -3.91 9.83
CA HIS A 93 4.78 -3.27 10.50
C HIS A 93 4.19 -2.18 9.60
N VAL A 94 2.88 -2.00 9.65
CA VAL A 94 2.20 -0.92 8.92
C VAL A 94 1.67 0.10 9.93
N ALA A 95 2.17 1.31 9.86
CA ALA A 95 1.67 2.47 10.59
C ALA A 95 0.65 3.20 9.68
N LEU A 96 -0.62 2.85 9.86
CA LEU A 96 -1.72 3.39 9.06
C LEU A 96 -2.12 4.77 9.57
N MET A 97 -1.95 5.80 8.75
CA MET A 97 -2.28 7.18 9.11
C MET A 97 -3.77 7.36 9.35
N LYS A 98 -4.09 8.02 10.44
CA LYS A 98 -5.44 8.44 10.81
C LYS A 98 -5.56 9.96 10.70
N LYS A 99 -6.76 10.49 10.90
CA LYS A 99 -6.98 11.94 10.89
C LYS A 99 -6.15 12.63 11.99
N GLY A 100 -5.37 13.61 11.58
CA GLY A 100 -4.49 14.39 12.47
C GLY A 100 -3.01 14.05 12.28
N ILE A 101 -2.12 14.99 12.60
CA ILE A 101 -0.67 14.82 12.50
C ILE A 101 -0.20 13.92 13.65
N GLY A 102 0.65 12.94 13.34
CA GLY A 102 1.20 12.02 14.34
C GLY A 102 0.20 10.99 14.88
N ASN A 103 -0.98 10.88 14.28
CA ASN A 103 -1.97 9.89 14.67
C ASN A 103 -1.99 8.73 13.69
N TYR A 104 -1.50 7.58 14.12
CA TYR A 104 -1.47 6.36 13.31
C TYR A 104 -1.82 5.15 14.15
N GLU A 105 -2.34 4.14 13.48
CA GLU A 105 -2.62 2.83 14.04
C GLU A 105 -1.59 1.84 13.51
N ILE A 106 -0.86 1.18 14.43
CA ILE A 106 0.16 0.21 14.06
C ILE A 106 -0.49 -1.17 13.94
N TYR A 107 -0.25 -1.80 12.79
CA TYR A 107 -0.57 -3.19 12.51
C TYR A 107 0.72 -4.00 12.49
N ASP A 108 0.76 -5.05 13.29
CA ASP A 108 1.80 -6.07 13.36
C ASP A 108 1.16 -7.46 13.32
N ILE A 109 1.97 -8.50 13.22
CA ILE A 109 1.47 -9.87 13.11
C ILE A 109 0.65 -10.30 14.33
N ASP A 110 0.96 -9.77 15.51
CA ASP A 110 0.32 -10.17 16.76
C ASP A 110 -1.09 -9.58 16.92
N ASN A 111 -1.27 -8.32 16.48
CA ASN A 111 -2.55 -7.61 16.65
C ASN A 111 -3.46 -7.65 15.41
N PHE A 112 -2.96 -8.13 14.28
CA PHE A 112 -3.65 -8.05 12.99
C PHE A 112 -5.00 -8.75 12.99
N TYR A 113 -5.03 -10.01 13.43
CA TYR A 113 -6.25 -10.81 13.41
C TYR A 113 -7.34 -10.22 14.34
N GLU A 114 -6.97 -9.73 15.51
CA GLU A 114 -7.91 -9.07 16.43
C GLU A 114 -8.58 -7.86 15.77
N LYS A 115 -7.81 -7.07 15.02
CA LYS A 115 -8.29 -5.84 14.38
C LYS A 115 -9.06 -6.08 13.09
N ARG A 116 -8.69 -7.09 12.30
CA ARG A 116 -9.21 -7.30 10.95
C ARG A 116 -10.08 -8.54 10.79
N GLY A 117 -9.98 -9.50 11.69
CA GLY A 117 -10.69 -10.78 11.64
C GLY A 117 -10.16 -11.76 10.58
N ILE A 118 -9.09 -11.39 9.87
CA ILE A 118 -8.38 -12.19 8.88
C ILE A 118 -6.88 -11.99 9.06
N TYR A 119 -6.04 -12.81 8.42
CA TYR A 119 -4.59 -12.68 8.46
C TYR A 119 -4.06 -11.81 7.30
N PRO A 120 -2.83 -11.25 7.40
CA PRO A 120 -2.26 -10.40 6.36
C PRO A 120 -2.23 -11.05 4.97
N ASP A 121 -1.87 -12.32 4.88
CA ASP A 121 -1.83 -13.12 3.64
C ASP A 121 -3.21 -13.33 2.99
N GLN A 122 -4.29 -13.09 3.75
CA GLN A 122 -5.66 -13.17 3.26
C GLN A 122 -6.18 -11.84 2.66
N ILE A 123 -5.44 -10.74 2.78
CA ILE A 123 -5.87 -9.42 2.26
C ILE A 123 -6.07 -9.47 0.75
N ILE A 124 -5.20 -10.16 0.02
CA ILE A 124 -5.29 -10.27 -1.44
C ILE A 124 -6.55 -11.03 -1.84
N ASP A 125 -6.86 -12.15 -1.18
CA ASP A 125 -8.11 -12.89 -1.40
C ASP A 125 -9.34 -12.09 -0.99
N PHE A 126 -9.25 -11.35 0.12
CA PHE A 126 -10.32 -10.44 0.55
C PHE A 126 -10.62 -9.40 -0.53
N LYS A 127 -9.60 -8.76 -1.12
CA LYS A 127 -9.76 -7.83 -2.23
C LYS A 127 -10.25 -8.52 -3.52
N GLY A 128 -9.84 -9.76 -3.76
CA GLY A 128 -10.39 -10.59 -4.84
C GLY A 128 -11.91 -10.74 -4.75
N PHE A 129 -12.45 -10.91 -3.52
CA PHE A 129 -13.88 -10.98 -3.29
C PHE A 129 -14.58 -9.63 -3.33
N THR A 130 -14.04 -8.63 -2.63
CA THR A 130 -14.74 -7.35 -2.41
C THR A 130 -14.55 -6.37 -3.56
N GLY A 131 -13.47 -6.53 -4.35
CA GLY A 131 -13.00 -5.50 -5.25
C GLY A 131 -12.51 -4.26 -4.50
N ASP A 132 -12.30 -3.20 -5.24
CA ASP A 132 -12.00 -1.87 -4.73
C ASP A 132 -12.65 -0.78 -5.60
N ALA A 133 -13.59 -0.06 -5.00
CA ALA A 133 -14.30 1.02 -5.71
C ALA A 133 -13.39 2.23 -5.97
N ALA A 134 -12.39 2.49 -5.11
CA ALA A 134 -11.45 3.60 -5.29
C ALA A 134 -10.51 3.34 -6.47
N ASP A 135 -10.16 2.08 -6.71
CA ASP A 135 -9.30 1.62 -7.81
C ASP A 135 -10.09 1.06 -8.99
N ASN A 136 -11.41 1.11 -8.91
CA ASN A 136 -12.34 0.76 -9.99
C ASN A 136 -12.23 -0.68 -10.49
N TYR A 137 -12.11 -1.65 -9.58
CA TYR A 137 -12.24 -3.07 -9.91
C TYR A 137 -13.27 -3.76 -9.00
N PRO A 138 -14.12 -4.67 -9.55
CA PRO A 138 -15.40 -5.00 -8.91
C PRO A 138 -15.38 -6.15 -7.89
N GLY A 139 -14.40 -7.05 -7.94
CA GLY A 139 -14.46 -8.31 -7.18
C GLY A 139 -15.59 -9.23 -7.61
N VAL A 140 -16.12 -10.05 -6.70
CA VAL A 140 -17.26 -10.95 -6.91
C VAL A 140 -18.55 -10.25 -6.57
N ARG A 141 -19.44 -10.09 -7.54
CA ARG A 141 -20.72 -9.37 -7.36
C ARG A 141 -21.59 -9.98 -6.28
N GLY A 142 -21.97 -9.15 -5.31
CA GLY A 142 -22.82 -9.54 -4.19
C GLY A 142 -22.09 -10.30 -3.09
N ILE A 143 -20.75 -10.36 -3.10
CA ILE A 143 -19.94 -10.75 -1.96
C ILE A 143 -19.26 -9.48 -1.41
N GLY A 144 -19.78 -8.95 -0.31
CA GLY A 144 -19.18 -7.82 0.38
C GLY A 144 -18.28 -8.27 1.54
N GLU A 145 -17.67 -7.30 2.21
CA GLU A 145 -16.66 -7.48 3.27
C GLU A 145 -17.05 -8.54 4.32
N LYS A 146 -18.24 -8.42 4.90
CA LYS A 146 -18.69 -9.37 5.94
C LYS A 146 -18.74 -10.83 5.47
N THR A 147 -19.10 -11.04 4.21
CA THR A 147 -19.16 -12.38 3.63
C THR A 147 -17.76 -12.88 3.29
N ALA A 148 -16.93 -12.04 2.71
CA ALA A 148 -15.54 -12.35 2.39
C ALA A 148 -14.75 -12.75 3.66
N VAL A 149 -14.83 -11.93 4.73
CA VAL A 149 -14.20 -12.24 6.02
C VAL A 149 -14.68 -13.61 6.57
N LYS A 150 -15.98 -13.89 6.57
CA LYS A 150 -16.50 -15.19 7.05
C LYS A 150 -15.99 -16.38 6.22
N LEU A 151 -15.90 -16.22 4.91
CA LEU A 151 -15.38 -17.26 4.03
C LEU A 151 -13.88 -17.49 4.32
N LEU A 152 -13.10 -16.45 4.43
CA LEU A 152 -11.66 -16.54 4.71
C LEU A 152 -11.38 -17.08 6.12
N GLN A 153 -12.17 -16.68 7.12
CA GLN A 153 -12.09 -17.27 8.47
C GLN A 153 -12.37 -18.77 8.48
N LYS A 154 -13.37 -19.22 7.71
CA LYS A 154 -13.74 -20.63 7.70
C LYS A 154 -12.80 -21.51 6.88
N TYR A 155 -12.38 -21.03 5.71
CA TYR A 155 -11.66 -21.85 4.74
C TYR A 155 -10.17 -21.45 4.57
N GLY A 156 -9.80 -20.24 4.93
CA GLY A 156 -8.42 -19.73 4.88
C GLY A 156 -8.04 -19.05 3.55
N SER A 157 -8.37 -19.65 2.41
CA SER A 157 -8.02 -19.09 1.09
C SER A 157 -9.05 -19.42 0.03
N ILE A 158 -9.00 -18.71 -1.11
CA ILE A 158 -9.88 -18.99 -2.26
C ILE A 158 -9.74 -20.42 -2.77
N ASP A 159 -8.55 -20.97 -2.84
CA ASP A 159 -8.32 -22.33 -3.29
C ASP A 159 -9.05 -23.35 -2.41
N LYS A 160 -8.99 -23.14 -1.08
CA LYS A 160 -9.71 -23.98 -0.13
C LYS A 160 -11.22 -23.76 -0.18
N ILE A 161 -11.70 -22.56 -0.46
CA ILE A 161 -13.12 -22.25 -0.68
C ILE A 161 -13.62 -23.02 -1.90
N ILE A 162 -12.86 -22.99 -3.01
CA ILE A 162 -13.22 -23.72 -4.25
C ILE A 162 -13.19 -25.24 -4.02
N ALA A 163 -12.19 -25.75 -3.31
CA ALA A 163 -12.07 -27.17 -2.98
C ALA A 163 -13.24 -27.69 -2.13
N ASN A 164 -13.84 -26.81 -1.30
CA ASN A 164 -14.97 -27.14 -0.42
C ASN A 164 -16.29 -26.49 -0.89
N LYS A 165 -16.43 -26.24 -2.19
CA LYS A 165 -17.59 -25.53 -2.76
C LYS A 165 -18.94 -26.16 -2.47
N ASP A 166 -18.99 -27.47 -2.22
CA ASP A 166 -20.22 -28.20 -1.89
C ASP A 166 -20.74 -27.90 -0.47
N GLU A 167 -19.90 -27.36 0.41
CA GLU A 167 -20.30 -26.87 1.74
C GLU A 167 -20.86 -25.46 1.71
N LEU A 168 -20.69 -24.72 0.61
CA LEU A 168 -21.20 -23.36 0.47
C LEU A 168 -22.73 -23.38 0.25
N SER A 169 -23.40 -22.34 0.75
CA SER A 169 -24.78 -22.13 0.33
C SER A 169 -24.86 -21.96 -1.18
N GLN A 170 -25.94 -22.45 -1.79
CA GLN A 170 -26.14 -22.37 -3.24
C GLN A 170 -25.96 -20.94 -3.78
N GLY A 171 -26.43 -19.93 -3.04
CA GLY A 171 -26.31 -18.53 -3.45
C GLY A 171 -24.87 -18.02 -3.46
N ILE A 172 -24.03 -18.37 -2.47
CA ILE A 172 -22.63 -18.00 -2.41
C ILE A 172 -21.83 -18.75 -3.48
N ARG A 173 -22.03 -20.06 -3.58
CA ARG A 173 -21.39 -20.88 -4.60
C ARG A 173 -21.62 -20.31 -5.99
N LYS A 174 -22.89 -20.05 -6.35
CA LYS A 174 -23.23 -19.49 -7.65
C LYS A 174 -22.53 -18.16 -7.94
N LYS A 175 -22.49 -17.23 -6.96
CA LYS A 175 -21.80 -15.94 -7.13
C LYS A 175 -20.31 -16.10 -7.41
N ILE A 176 -19.63 -17.01 -6.70
CA ILE A 176 -18.21 -17.29 -6.92
C ILE A 176 -17.99 -17.92 -8.29
N GLU A 177 -18.82 -18.92 -8.66
CA GLU A 177 -18.71 -19.59 -9.97
C GLU A 177 -18.99 -18.63 -11.13
N ASP A 178 -19.96 -17.73 -11.00
CA ASP A 178 -20.34 -16.77 -12.05
C ASP A 178 -19.26 -15.67 -12.25
N ASP A 179 -18.52 -15.28 -11.21
CA ASP A 179 -17.56 -14.17 -11.24
C ASP A 179 -16.11 -14.62 -10.90
N ILE A 180 -15.78 -15.89 -11.04
CA ILE A 180 -14.47 -16.41 -10.65
C ILE A 180 -13.30 -15.76 -11.44
N GLU A 181 -13.51 -15.46 -12.71
CA GLU A 181 -12.50 -14.77 -13.51
C GLU A 181 -12.27 -13.34 -13.01
N MET A 182 -13.33 -12.68 -12.56
CA MET A 182 -13.24 -11.34 -11.98
C MET A 182 -12.57 -11.36 -10.60
N PHE A 183 -12.77 -12.43 -9.82
CA PHE A 183 -12.03 -12.65 -8.58
C PHE A 183 -10.51 -12.68 -8.85
N TRP A 184 -10.08 -13.53 -9.80
CA TRP A 184 -8.65 -13.65 -10.12
C TRP A 184 -8.04 -12.37 -10.69
N LEU A 185 -8.81 -11.63 -11.49
CA LEU A 185 -8.38 -10.32 -11.97
C LEU A 185 -8.20 -9.35 -10.81
N SER A 186 -9.20 -9.23 -9.94
CA SER A 186 -9.18 -8.33 -8.78
C SER A 186 -8.06 -8.66 -7.80
N GLN A 187 -7.81 -9.96 -7.57
CA GLN A 187 -6.69 -10.44 -6.78
C GLN A 187 -5.34 -9.97 -7.35
N LYS A 188 -5.14 -10.13 -8.67
CA LYS A 188 -3.92 -9.68 -9.36
C LYS A 188 -3.73 -8.17 -9.33
N LEU A 189 -4.83 -7.39 -9.37
CA LEU A 189 -4.79 -5.94 -9.28
C LEU A 189 -4.45 -5.47 -7.86
N ALA A 190 -4.94 -6.18 -6.85
CA ALA A 190 -4.69 -5.90 -5.44
C ALA A 190 -3.29 -6.33 -4.98
N GLU A 191 -2.67 -7.31 -5.65
CA GLU A 191 -1.37 -7.85 -5.25
C GLU A 191 -0.26 -6.81 -5.39
N ILE A 192 0.45 -6.54 -4.29
CA ILE A 192 1.66 -5.71 -4.28
C ILE A 192 2.86 -6.58 -4.69
N LYS A 193 3.60 -6.14 -5.71
CA LYS A 193 4.83 -6.82 -6.14
C LYS A 193 5.97 -6.50 -5.20
N CYS A 194 6.62 -7.55 -4.68
CA CYS A 194 7.69 -7.42 -3.68
C CYS A 194 9.08 -7.80 -4.21
N ASP A 195 9.24 -7.87 -5.54
CA ASP A 195 10.46 -8.33 -6.22
C ASP A 195 10.82 -7.50 -7.46
N ILE A 196 10.31 -6.26 -7.56
CA ILE A 196 10.56 -5.39 -8.71
C ILE A 196 12.03 -4.92 -8.76
N PRO A 197 12.57 -4.62 -9.98
CA PRO A 197 13.99 -4.34 -10.17
C PRO A 197 14.37 -2.91 -9.78
N ILE A 198 14.24 -2.54 -8.51
CA ILE A 198 14.70 -1.26 -7.97
C ILE A 198 16.14 -1.35 -7.47
N GLN A 199 16.87 -0.24 -7.67
CA GLN A 199 18.17 -0.03 -7.06
C GLN A 199 17.99 0.87 -5.84
N CYS A 200 18.26 0.33 -4.66
CA CYS A 200 18.28 1.07 -3.42
C CYS A 200 19.16 0.33 -2.40
N GLU A 201 20.05 1.04 -1.80
CA GLU A 201 20.94 0.52 -0.78
C GLU A 201 20.53 1.11 0.58
N LEU A 202 20.53 0.28 1.63
CA LEU A 202 20.16 0.73 2.97
C LEU A 202 21.07 1.89 3.43
N LYS A 203 22.35 1.84 3.07
CA LYS A 203 23.33 2.87 3.39
C LYS A 203 22.98 4.26 2.82
N GLU A 204 22.29 4.31 1.67
CA GLU A 204 21.89 5.58 1.05
C GLU A 204 20.73 6.25 1.80
N ALA A 205 20.01 5.47 2.61
CA ALA A 205 18.85 5.90 3.37
C ALA A 205 19.16 6.15 4.86
N GLU A 206 20.45 6.13 5.23
CA GLU A 206 20.87 6.45 6.59
C GLU A 206 20.52 7.90 6.92
N VAL A 207 19.88 8.10 8.07
CA VAL A 207 19.38 9.40 8.48
C VAL A 207 20.49 10.21 9.15
N ASP A 208 20.84 11.35 8.52
CA ASP A 208 21.73 12.37 9.07
C ASP A 208 21.18 13.77 8.78
N PHE A 209 20.33 14.27 9.66
CA PHE A 209 19.63 15.53 9.46
C PHE A 209 20.49 16.75 9.85
N HIS A 210 20.96 17.47 8.86
CA HIS A 210 21.60 18.77 9.05
C HIS A 210 20.56 19.90 9.18
N ILE A 211 19.98 20.09 10.36
CA ILE A 211 18.82 20.96 10.63
C ILE A 211 19.02 22.39 10.08
N ASP A 212 20.18 23.02 10.32
CA ASP A 212 20.44 24.38 9.84
C ASP A 212 20.42 24.50 8.31
N LYS A 213 20.93 23.48 7.60
CA LYS A 213 20.89 23.43 6.13
C LYS A 213 19.46 23.26 5.64
N ILE A 214 18.68 22.39 6.28
CA ILE A 214 17.28 22.12 5.95
C ILE A 214 16.46 23.40 6.14
N GLU A 215 16.53 24.05 7.31
CA GLU A 215 15.82 25.29 7.59
C GLU A 215 16.16 26.41 6.58
N ASN A 216 17.44 26.57 6.22
CA ASN A 216 17.84 27.57 5.24
C ASN A 216 17.29 27.30 3.83
N ARG A 217 17.17 26.03 3.42
CA ARG A 217 16.57 25.65 2.13
C ARG A 217 15.06 25.86 2.14
N LEU A 218 14.37 25.42 3.20
CA LEU A 218 12.93 25.62 3.38
C LEU A 218 12.54 27.10 3.37
N LYS A 219 13.32 27.97 4.04
CA LYS A 219 13.11 29.43 4.03
C LYS A 219 13.14 30.03 2.63
N LYS A 220 14.01 29.53 1.73
CA LYS A 220 14.07 30.00 0.33
C LYS A 220 12.81 29.69 -0.45
N LEU A 221 12.12 28.60 -0.09
CA LEU A 221 10.82 28.21 -0.65
C LEU A 221 9.62 28.89 0.07
N GLY A 222 9.88 29.74 1.07
CA GLY A 222 8.83 30.34 1.89
C GLY A 222 8.17 29.36 2.89
N ILE A 223 8.73 28.16 3.04
CA ILE A 223 8.23 27.11 3.94
C ILE A 223 8.80 27.32 5.34
N ARG A 224 7.93 27.28 6.34
CA ARG A 224 8.29 27.33 7.77
C ARG A 224 7.69 26.11 8.47
N ILE A 225 8.53 25.23 8.96
CA ILE A 225 8.12 24.11 9.83
C ILE A 225 8.34 24.58 11.28
N LYS A 226 7.23 24.75 12.01
CA LYS A 226 7.32 25.02 13.44
C LYS A 226 7.89 23.79 14.12
N SER A 227 8.81 24.02 15.07
CA SER A 227 9.38 22.98 15.93
C SER A 227 10.15 21.86 15.20
N ILE A 228 10.69 22.12 13.99
CA ILE A 228 11.51 21.10 13.30
C ILE A 228 12.65 20.62 14.21
N ARG A 229 13.23 21.49 15.04
CA ARG A 229 14.29 21.12 15.98
C ARG A 229 13.81 20.19 17.07
N GLU A 230 12.59 20.41 17.60
CA GLU A 230 11.99 19.58 18.66
C GLU A 230 11.74 18.12 18.23
N TYR A 231 11.62 17.89 16.91
CA TYR A 231 11.37 16.55 16.37
C TYR A 231 12.66 15.85 15.90
N LEU A 232 13.73 16.57 15.64
CA LEU A 232 14.95 16.04 15.06
C LEU A 232 16.16 16.06 16.01
N GLU A 233 16.05 16.73 17.16
CA GLU A 233 17.00 16.68 18.29
C GLU A 233 16.54 15.63 19.32
#